data_d1df486bebd23e8aba3f6a079f051be0
#
_entry.id   d1df486bebd23e8aba3f6a079f051be0
#
_cell.length_a   1.000
_cell.length_b   1.000
_cell.length_c   1.000
_cell.angle_alpha   90.00
_cell.angle_beta   90.00
_cell.angle_gamma   90.00
#
_symmetry.space_group_name_H-M   'P 1'
#
loop_
_entity.id
_entity.type
_entity.pdbx_description
1 polymer ?
#
loop_
_entity_poly.entity_id
_entity_poly.type
_entity_poly.pdbx_seq_one_letter_code
_entity_poly.pdbx_strand_id
1 'polypeptide(L)'
;MLVLTLGYTATIWGTVGLRQWIVVFLTFCAAQQGGGATEGWSMLITGALVGLLGVPAGLYGNELSLRLGLRTTALAVFLASALANTLFGFAAMLSYGTAAVLALAAGFLVQGNFSNLTSGLLAVAEPWQRGTTVAVYSCTGFAGGFIGTLLFGLALDCFGGTARLAAWVVAFGICLVGAVATG
;
A
#
# COMPACT_ATOMS: atom_id res chain seq x y z
N MET A 1 11.21 5.40 18.74
CA MET A 1 11.27 4.05 18.16
C MET A 1 9.88 3.41 18.02
N LEU A 2 9.10 3.25 19.09
CA LEU A 2 7.79 2.59 19.04
C LEU A 2 6.86 3.17 17.96
N VAL A 3 6.72 4.49 17.88
CA VAL A 3 5.87 5.18 16.88
C VAL A 3 6.31 4.88 15.44
N LEU A 4 7.62 4.86 15.18
CA LEU A 4 8.14 4.52 13.85
C LEU A 4 7.88 3.05 13.49
N THR A 5 7.99 2.15 14.47
CA THR A 5 7.69 0.73 14.26
C THR A 5 6.21 0.51 14.01
N LEU A 6 5.32 1.15 14.76
CA LEU A 6 3.87 1.08 14.54
C LEU A 6 3.47 1.68 13.18
N GLY A 7 4.00 2.86 12.83
CA GLY A 7 3.77 3.48 11.54
C GLY A 7 4.24 2.61 10.37
N TYR A 8 5.37 1.93 10.53
CA TYR A 8 5.86 0.97 9.55
C TYR A 8 4.94 -0.25 9.42
N THR A 9 4.54 -0.83 10.55
CA THR A 9 3.61 -1.97 10.57
C THR A 9 2.32 -1.65 9.84
N ALA A 10 1.76 -0.45 10.06
CA ALA A 10 0.57 0.04 9.35
C ALA A 10 0.82 0.25 7.84
N THR A 11 2.00 0.76 7.49
CA THR A 11 2.39 0.94 6.09
C THR A 11 2.51 -0.41 5.38
N ILE A 12 3.17 -1.39 6.01
CA ILE A 12 3.30 -2.75 5.45
C ILE A 12 1.94 -3.42 5.32
N TRP A 13 1.05 -3.27 6.32
CA TRP A 13 -0.31 -3.77 6.26
C TRP A 13 -1.03 -3.32 4.98
N GLY A 14 -1.06 -2.03 4.69
CA GLY A 14 -1.68 -1.48 3.48
C GLY A 14 -0.94 -1.87 2.18
N THR A 15 0.41 -1.89 2.23
CA THR A 15 1.25 -2.21 1.08
C THR A 15 1.06 -3.64 0.60
N VAL A 16 1.09 -4.59 1.54
CA VAL A 16 1.01 -6.02 1.20
C VAL A 16 -0.37 -6.35 0.65
N GLY A 17 -1.44 -5.80 1.23
CA GLY A 17 -2.79 -5.94 0.70
C GLY A 17 -2.88 -5.46 -0.76
N LEU A 18 -2.41 -4.25 -1.06
CA LEU A 18 -2.40 -3.73 -2.42
C LEU A 18 -1.58 -4.62 -3.38
N ARG A 19 -0.34 -4.94 -3.02
CA ARG A 19 0.58 -5.67 -3.92
C ARG A 19 0.14 -7.10 -4.22
N GLN A 20 -0.42 -7.80 -3.25
CA GLN A 20 -0.86 -9.19 -3.42
C GLN A 20 -2.13 -9.30 -4.27
N TRP A 21 -3.02 -8.33 -4.16
CA TRP A 21 -4.34 -8.42 -4.76
C TRP A 21 -4.53 -7.52 -6.00
N ILE A 22 -3.54 -6.67 -6.34
CA ILE A 22 -3.65 -5.71 -7.44
C ILE A 22 -3.99 -6.35 -8.78
N VAL A 23 -3.33 -7.45 -9.14
CA VAL A 23 -3.55 -8.13 -10.43
C VAL A 23 -4.94 -8.76 -10.46
N VAL A 24 -5.36 -9.40 -9.35
CA VAL A 24 -6.69 -10.03 -9.23
C VAL A 24 -7.79 -8.95 -9.31
N PHE A 25 -7.58 -7.81 -8.64
CA PHE A 25 -8.54 -6.71 -8.69
C PHE A 25 -8.62 -6.07 -10.09
N LEU A 26 -7.49 -5.87 -10.76
CA LEU A 26 -7.49 -5.34 -12.14
C LEU A 26 -8.16 -6.33 -13.12
N THR A 27 -8.00 -7.64 -12.89
CA THR A 27 -8.73 -8.66 -13.65
C THR A 27 -10.24 -8.53 -13.43
N PHE A 28 -10.66 -8.32 -12.19
CA PHE A 28 -12.07 -8.06 -11.86
C PHE A 28 -12.58 -6.79 -12.55
N CYS A 29 -11.83 -5.68 -12.51
CA CYS A 29 -12.19 -4.44 -13.21
C CYS A 29 -12.35 -4.65 -14.72
N ALA A 30 -11.46 -5.39 -15.36
CA ALA A 30 -11.50 -5.69 -16.78
C ALA A 30 -12.75 -6.56 -17.13
N ALA A 31 -13.07 -7.55 -16.29
CA ALA A 31 -14.23 -8.41 -16.48
C ALA A 31 -15.55 -7.63 -16.39
N GLN A 32 -15.65 -6.65 -15.51
CA GLN A 32 -16.83 -5.78 -15.38
C GLN A 32 -17.09 -4.93 -16.64
N GLN A 33 -16.07 -4.65 -17.42
CA GLN A 33 -16.14 -3.80 -18.62
C GLN A 33 -16.22 -4.59 -19.93
N GLY A 34 -16.59 -5.87 -19.87
CA GLY A 34 -16.81 -6.71 -21.06
C GLY A 34 -15.55 -7.27 -21.72
N GLY A 35 -14.44 -7.29 -21.02
CA GLY A 35 -13.20 -7.98 -21.45
C GLY A 35 -12.39 -7.32 -22.57
N GLY A 36 -12.97 -6.39 -23.32
CA GLY A 36 -12.28 -5.67 -24.42
C GLY A 36 -11.48 -4.43 -23.98
N ALA A 37 -11.58 -4.05 -22.72
CA ALA A 37 -11.00 -2.81 -22.20
C ALA A 37 -9.48 -2.87 -21.97
N THR A 38 -8.85 -4.03 -22.21
CA THR A 38 -7.41 -4.25 -21.96
C THR A 38 -6.52 -3.96 -23.18
N GLU A 39 -7.09 -3.42 -24.27
CA GLU A 39 -6.31 -3.02 -25.43
C GLU A 39 -5.28 -1.94 -25.03
N GLY A 40 -4.03 -2.37 -24.86
CA GLY A 40 -2.87 -1.53 -24.57
C GLY A 40 -2.26 -1.62 -23.17
N TRP A 41 -2.99 -2.09 -22.14
CA TRP A 41 -2.48 -2.18 -20.77
C TRP A 41 -2.75 -3.55 -20.15
N SER A 42 -1.75 -4.43 -20.16
CA SER A 42 -1.85 -5.71 -19.45
C SER A 42 -1.85 -5.48 -17.92
N MET A 43 -2.71 -6.21 -17.21
CA MET A 43 -2.76 -6.23 -15.74
C MET A 43 -1.39 -6.56 -15.13
N LEU A 44 -0.64 -7.46 -15.80
CA LEU A 44 0.71 -7.85 -15.38
C LEU A 44 1.70 -6.69 -15.55
N ILE A 45 1.60 -5.92 -16.64
CA ILE A 45 2.44 -4.73 -16.85
C ILE A 45 2.13 -3.68 -15.79
N THR A 46 0.85 -3.43 -15.48
CA THR A 46 0.47 -2.50 -14.40
C THR A 46 1.04 -2.94 -13.06
N GLY A 47 0.92 -4.23 -12.72
CA GLY A 47 1.50 -4.78 -11.49
C GLY A 47 3.02 -4.65 -11.43
N ALA A 48 3.71 -4.91 -12.53
CA ALA A 48 5.17 -4.74 -12.64
C ALA A 48 5.58 -3.26 -12.50
N LEU A 49 4.85 -2.35 -13.15
CA LEU A 49 5.09 -0.91 -13.04
C LEU A 49 4.90 -0.38 -11.62
N VAL A 50 3.89 -0.86 -10.89
CA VAL A 50 3.71 -0.54 -9.45
C VAL A 50 4.94 -0.94 -8.65
N GLY A 51 5.54 -2.10 -8.95
CA GLY A 51 6.79 -2.54 -8.33
C GLY A 51 7.99 -1.64 -8.67
N LEU A 52 8.14 -1.30 -9.96
CA LEU A 52 9.24 -0.45 -10.45
C LEU A 52 9.15 0.98 -9.94
N LEU A 53 7.95 1.52 -9.78
CA LEU A 53 7.72 2.84 -9.18
C LEU A 53 8.20 2.95 -7.73
N GLY A 54 8.47 1.82 -7.07
CA GLY A 54 9.06 1.80 -5.73
C GLY A 54 10.39 2.53 -5.63
N VAL A 55 11.23 2.47 -6.67
CA VAL A 55 12.54 3.14 -6.67
C VAL A 55 12.40 4.66 -6.66
N PRO A 56 11.75 5.30 -7.65
CA PRO A 56 11.56 6.75 -7.63
C PRO A 56 10.71 7.21 -6.44
N ALA A 57 9.68 6.45 -6.03
CA ALA A 57 8.88 6.78 -4.85
C ALA A 57 9.71 6.83 -3.57
N GLY A 58 10.64 5.90 -3.39
CA GLY A 58 11.56 5.89 -2.25
C GLY A 58 12.48 7.11 -2.23
N LEU A 59 13.01 7.52 -3.38
CA LEU A 59 13.85 8.72 -3.52
C LEU A 59 13.05 9.99 -3.19
N TYR A 60 11.85 10.13 -3.77
CA TYR A 60 10.97 11.27 -3.50
C TYR A 60 10.51 11.33 -2.05
N GLY A 61 10.14 10.19 -1.45
CA GLY A 61 9.73 10.12 -0.05
C GLY A 61 10.85 10.57 0.89
N ASN A 62 12.08 10.14 0.64
CA ASN A 62 13.24 10.55 1.43
C ASN A 62 13.56 12.04 1.24
N GLU A 63 13.57 12.54 0.00
CA GLU A 63 13.79 13.96 -0.29
C GLU A 63 12.72 14.84 0.37
N LEU A 64 11.45 14.44 0.31
CA LEU A 64 10.36 15.16 0.94
C LEU A 64 10.51 15.20 2.46
N SER A 65 11.02 14.12 3.05
CA SER A 65 11.32 14.01 4.48
C SER A 65 12.44 14.96 4.92
N LEU A 66 13.45 15.15 4.08
CA LEU A 66 14.52 16.09 4.34
C LEU A 66 14.03 17.56 4.33
N ARG A 67 13.05 17.87 3.47
CA ARG A 67 12.50 19.23 3.34
C ARG A 67 11.43 19.58 4.37
N LEU A 68 10.48 18.68 4.62
CA LEU A 68 9.30 18.93 5.45
C LEU A 68 9.42 18.33 6.86
N GLY A 69 10.44 17.55 7.10
CA GLY A 69 10.62 16.77 8.31
C GLY A 69 9.91 15.39 8.26
N LEU A 70 10.50 14.42 8.93
CA LEU A 70 10.09 13.02 8.93
C LEU A 70 8.61 12.83 9.32
N ARG A 71 8.19 13.47 10.43
CA ARG A 71 6.82 13.31 10.96
C ARG A 71 5.76 13.84 10.01
N THR A 72 5.96 15.05 9.49
CA THR A 72 5.01 15.69 8.57
C THR A 72 4.88 14.90 7.28
N THR A 73 6.01 14.48 6.71
CA THR A 73 6.03 13.67 5.49
C THR A 73 5.38 12.32 5.70
N ALA A 74 5.71 11.62 6.79
CA ALA A 74 5.13 10.31 7.10
C ALA A 74 3.60 10.40 7.21
N LEU A 75 3.07 11.36 7.96
CA LEU A 75 1.63 11.56 8.11
C LEU A 75 0.95 11.94 6.80
N ALA A 76 1.52 12.89 6.05
CA ALA A 76 0.94 13.35 4.78
C ALA A 76 0.89 12.22 3.73
N VAL A 77 2.01 11.51 3.55
CA VAL A 77 2.07 10.40 2.59
C VAL A 77 1.20 9.23 3.04
N PHE A 78 1.12 8.99 4.34
CA PHE A 78 0.27 7.96 4.91
C PHE A 78 -1.23 8.22 4.66
N LEU A 79 -1.70 9.43 4.96
CA LEU A 79 -3.08 9.83 4.68
C LEU A 79 -3.39 9.81 3.17
N ALA A 80 -2.46 10.31 2.35
CA ALA A 80 -2.60 10.27 0.90
C ALA A 80 -2.66 8.83 0.37
N SER A 81 -1.83 7.92 0.88
CA SER A 81 -1.86 6.51 0.48
C SER A 81 -3.13 5.80 0.94
N ALA A 82 -3.62 6.10 2.15
CA ALA A 82 -4.88 5.56 2.65
C ALA A 82 -6.07 6.00 1.79
N LEU A 83 -6.11 7.28 1.43
CA LEU A 83 -7.13 7.82 0.52
C LEU A 83 -7.04 7.17 -0.87
N ALA A 84 -5.83 7.07 -1.43
CA ALA A 84 -5.61 6.47 -2.74
C ALA A 84 -6.02 4.99 -2.77
N ASN A 85 -5.72 4.21 -1.72
CA ASN A 85 -6.16 2.82 -1.59
C ASN A 85 -7.69 2.71 -1.53
N THR A 86 -8.36 3.60 -0.77
CA THR A 86 -9.82 3.62 -0.69
C THR A 86 -10.45 3.94 -2.04
N LEU A 87 -9.94 4.97 -2.73
CA LEU A 87 -10.39 5.33 -4.08
C LEU A 87 -10.13 4.19 -5.08
N PHE A 88 -9.02 3.48 -4.94
CA PHE A 88 -8.72 2.31 -5.75
C PHE A 88 -9.75 1.19 -5.56
N GLY A 89 -10.27 0.97 -4.35
CA GLY A 89 -11.36 0.02 -4.10
C GLY A 89 -12.64 0.32 -4.89
N PHE A 90 -12.91 1.58 -5.20
CA PHE A 90 -14.04 2.01 -6.05
C PHE A 90 -13.71 2.04 -7.55
N ALA A 91 -12.46 1.79 -7.94
CA ALA A 91 -12.02 1.93 -9.33
C ALA A 91 -12.71 0.97 -10.30
N ALA A 92 -13.28 -0.13 -9.81
CA ALA A 92 -14.08 -1.05 -10.64
C ALA A 92 -15.36 -0.41 -11.22
N MET A 93 -15.84 0.70 -10.64
CA MET A 93 -16.96 1.50 -11.16
C MET A 93 -16.53 2.45 -12.29
N LEU A 94 -15.23 2.64 -12.46
CA LEU A 94 -14.62 3.54 -13.43
C LEU A 94 -14.05 2.75 -14.62
N SER A 95 -13.45 3.43 -15.58
CA SER A 95 -12.77 2.75 -16.68
C SER A 95 -11.53 1.98 -16.21
N TYR A 96 -11.17 0.90 -16.91
CA TYR A 96 -9.95 0.13 -16.61
C TYR A 96 -8.70 1.01 -16.59
N GLY A 97 -8.59 1.96 -17.52
CA GLY A 97 -7.47 2.90 -17.55
C GLY A 97 -7.37 3.74 -16.27
N THR A 98 -8.51 4.20 -15.75
CA THR A 98 -8.57 4.92 -14.48
C THR A 98 -8.16 4.02 -13.32
N ALA A 99 -8.60 2.77 -13.30
CA ALA A 99 -8.19 1.80 -12.29
C ALA A 99 -6.67 1.57 -12.31
N ALA A 100 -6.07 1.43 -13.50
CA ALA A 100 -4.63 1.28 -13.66
C ALA A 100 -3.86 2.51 -13.16
N VAL A 101 -4.31 3.72 -13.49
CA VAL A 101 -3.69 4.97 -12.99
C VAL A 101 -3.79 5.09 -11.47
N LEU A 102 -4.94 4.78 -10.89
CA LEU A 102 -5.11 4.77 -9.42
C LEU A 102 -4.23 3.73 -8.75
N ALA A 103 -4.05 2.56 -9.36
CA ALA A 103 -3.12 1.53 -8.89
C ALA A 103 -1.67 2.03 -8.84
N LEU A 104 -1.22 2.71 -9.90
CA LEU A 104 0.13 3.30 -9.97
C LEU A 104 0.30 4.40 -8.93
N ALA A 105 -0.68 5.27 -8.77
CA ALA A 105 -0.66 6.35 -7.78
C ALA A 105 -0.62 5.80 -6.34
N ALA A 106 -1.49 4.85 -6.02
CA ALA A 106 -1.52 4.21 -4.70
C ALA A 106 -0.20 3.49 -4.40
N GLY A 107 0.33 2.73 -5.37
CA GLY A 107 1.61 2.04 -5.24
C GLY A 107 2.78 3.01 -5.02
N PHE A 108 2.83 4.13 -5.75
CA PHE A 108 3.84 5.17 -5.58
C PHE A 108 3.83 5.76 -4.17
N LEU A 109 2.66 6.18 -3.68
CA LEU A 109 2.50 6.79 -2.36
C LEU A 109 2.92 5.83 -1.24
N VAL A 110 2.46 4.60 -1.31
CA VAL A 110 2.79 3.58 -0.29
C VAL A 110 4.29 3.30 -0.23
N GLN A 111 4.96 3.19 -1.37
CA GLN A 111 6.41 2.93 -1.42
C GLN A 111 7.23 4.12 -0.92
N GLY A 112 6.79 5.35 -1.17
CA GLY A 112 7.43 6.56 -0.64
C GLY A 112 7.43 6.59 0.89
N ASN A 113 6.33 6.17 1.52
CA ASN A 113 6.23 6.12 2.98
C ASN A 113 7.16 5.05 3.60
N PHE A 114 7.27 3.90 2.95
CA PHE A 114 8.16 2.82 3.39
C PHE A 114 9.62 3.29 3.52
N SER A 115 10.13 3.95 2.49
CA SER A 115 11.52 4.46 2.48
C SER A 115 11.74 5.53 3.55
N ASN A 116 10.78 6.45 3.70
CA ASN A 116 10.83 7.53 4.66
C ASN A 116 10.91 7.01 6.11
N LEU A 117 10.07 6.07 6.49
CA LEU A 117 10.06 5.49 7.83
C LEU A 117 11.34 4.69 8.14
N THR A 118 11.84 3.94 7.18
CA THR A 118 13.08 3.17 7.33
C THR A 118 14.29 4.10 7.52
N SER A 119 14.39 5.15 6.72
CA SER A 119 15.45 6.17 6.88
C SER A 119 15.38 6.86 8.24
N GLY A 120 14.16 7.21 8.68
CA GLY A 120 13.95 7.82 9.99
C GLY A 120 14.31 6.90 11.14
N LEU A 121 14.04 5.60 11.05
CA LEU A 121 14.42 4.62 12.04
C LEU A 121 15.96 4.55 12.17
N LEU A 122 16.65 4.44 11.04
CA LEU A 122 18.12 4.36 11.01
C LEU A 122 18.80 5.63 11.55
N ALA A 123 18.16 6.79 11.38
CA ALA A 123 18.66 8.05 11.89
C ALA A 123 18.60 8.14 13.43
N VAL A 124 17.59 7.52 14.07
CA VAL A 124 17.44 7.54 15.53
C VAL A 124 18.01 6.29 16.23
N ALA A 125 18.43 5.28 15.47
CA ALA A 125 19.01 4.06 16.02
C ALA A 125 20.48 4.27 16.39
N GLU A 126 20.83 3.89 17.61
CA GLU A 126 22.24 3.91 18.05
C GLU A 126 23.10 2.97 17.18
N PRO A 127 24.33 3.38 16.81
CA PRO A 127 25.18 2.63 15.88
C PRO A 127 25.37 1.16 16.23
N TRP A 128 25.53 0.85 17.53
CA TRP A 128 25.75 -0.51 18.02
C TRP A 128 24.48 -1.36 18.12
N GLN A 129 23.29 -0.74 18.08
CA GLN A 129 21.99 -1.43 18.11
C GLN A 129 21.28 -1.44 16.76
N ARG A 130 21.84 -0.86 15.71
CA ARG A 130 21.16 -0.74 14.39
C ARG A 130 20.67 -2.08 13.87
N GLY A 131 21.48 -3.13 13.96
CA GLY A 131 21.11 -4.47 13.50
C GLY A 131 19.89 -5.01 14.23
N THR A 132 19.87 -4.97 15.55
CA THR A 132 18.74 -5.43 16.38
C THR A 132 17.50 -4.58 16.14
N THR A 133 17.67 -3.26 16.03
CA THR A 133 16.55 -2.34 15.75
C THR A 133 15.90 -2.64 14.42
N VAL A 134 16.68 -2.84 13.36
CA VAL A 134 16.17 -3.21 12.03
C VAL A 134 15.50 -4.59 12.06
N ALA A 135 16.07 -5.55 12.78
CA ALA A 135 15.50 -6.88 12.92
C ALA A 135 14.10 -6.83 13.56
N VAL A 136 13.95 -6.17 14.70
CA VAL A 136 12.67 -6.01 15.40
C VAL A 136 11.66 -5.26 14.52
N TYR A 137 12.07 -4.16 13.91
CA TYR A 137 11.27 -3.37 12.99
C TYR A 137 10.76 -4.20 11.81
N SER A 138 11.62 -4.99 11.19
CA SER A 138 11.25 -5.85 10.07
C SER A 138 10.31 -6.98 10.50
N CYS A 139 10.60 -7.65 11.62
CA CYS A 139 9.74 -8.71 12.14
C CYS A 139 8.32 -8.21 12.44
N THR A 140 8.19 -7.08 13.13
CA THR A 140 6.88 -6.50 13.44
C THR A 140 6.14 -6.04 12.19
N GLY A 141 6.85 -5.42 11.24
CA GLY A 141 6.28 -5.00 9.97
C GLY A 141 5.76 -6.17 9.14
N PHE A 142 6.56 -7.23 8.97
CA PHE A 142 6.11 -8.41 8.22
C PHE A 142 5.00 -9.18 8.92
N ALA A 143 5.00 -9.24 10.27
CA ALA A 143 3.87 -9.79 11.02
C ALA A 143 2.58 -9.01 10.75
N GLY A 144 2.64 -7.67 10.76
CA GLY A 144 1.52 -6.81 10.37
C GLY A 144 1.07 -7.05 8.92
N GLY A 145 2.00 -7.17 7.99
CA GLY A 145 1.69 -7.49 6.59
C GLY A 145 1.01 -8.85 6.42
N PHE A 146 1.47 -9.87 7.14
CA PHE A 146 0.83 -11.18 7.15
C PHE A 146 -0.62 -11.11 7.64
N ILE A 147 -0.85 -10.47 8.79
CA ILE A 147 -2.20 -10.28 9.34
C ILE A 147 -3.06 -9.46 8.38
N GLY A 148 -2.52 -8.38 7.79
CA GLY A 148 -3.22 -7.55 6.82
C GLY A 148 -3.67 -8.32 5.59
N THR A 149 -2.80 -9.17 5.02
CA THR A 149 -3.15 -10.01 3.88
C THR A 149 -4.22 -11.04 4.22
N LEU A 150 -4.11 -11.65 5.41
CA LEU A 150 -5.10 -12.63 5.88
C LEU A 150 -6.48 -11.98 6.05
N LEU A 151 -6.54 -10.82 6.70
CA LEU A 151 -7.81 -10.10 6.90
C LEU A 151 -8.39 -9.58 5.58
N PHE A 152 -7.54 -9.18 4.64
CA PHE A 152 -7.98 -8.82 3.29
C PHE A 152 -8.66 -10.00 2.58
N GLY A 153 -8.03 -11.18 2.59
CA GLY A 153 -8.61 -12.40 2.02
C GLY A 153 -9.92 -12.81 2.72
N LEU A 154 -9.94 -12.80 4.05
CA LEU A 154 -11.15 -13.08 4.83
C LEU A 154 -12.29 -12.10 4.51
N ALA A 155 -11.98 -10.82 4.33
CA ALA A 155 -12.99 -9.84 3.92
C ALA A 155 -13.57 -10.17 2.54
N LEU A 156 -12.73 -10.54 1.57
CA LEU A 156 -13.22 -10.98 0.28
C LEU A 156 -14.16 -12.17 0.41
N ASP A 157 -13.78 -13.19 1.18
CA ASP A 157 -14.58 -14.41 1.35
C ASP A 157 -15.92 -14.13 2.05
N CYS A 158 -15.90 -13.34 3.13
CA CYS A 158 -17.10 -13.01 3.91
C CYS A 158 -18.11 -12.15 3.14
N PHE A 159 -17.65 -11.28 2.24
CA PHE A 159 -18.53 -10.36 1.48
C PHE A 159 -18.87 -10.83 0.07
N GLY A 160 -18.65 -12.09 -0.24
CA GLY A 160 -19.15 -12.74 -1.46
C GLY A 160 -18.10 -12.98 -2.54
N GLY A 161 -16.84 -13.02 -2.17
CA GLY A 161 -15.72 -13.42 -3.02
C GLY A 161 -15.25 -12.31 -3.97
N THR A 162 -14.29 -12.67 -4.80
CA THR A 162 -13.65 -11.75 -5.77
C THR A 162 -14.58 -11.26 -6.88
N ALA A 163 -15.80 -11.83 -7.01
CA ALA A 163 -16.76 -11.44 -8.03
C ALA A 163 -17.64 -10.24 -7.63
N ARG A 164 -17.63 -9.82 -6.36
CA ARG A 164 -18.48 -8.74 -5.85
C ARG A 164 -17.68 -7.49 -5.55
N LEU A 165 -18.14 -6.34 -6.08
CA LEU A 165 -17.54 -5.04 -5.80
C LEU A 165 -17.53 -4.70 -4.31
N ALA A 166 -18.61 -5.00 -3.56
CA ALA A 166 -18.68 -4.73 -2.13
C ALA A 166 -17.55 -5.41 -1.34
N ALA A 167 -17.17 -6.63 -1.73
CA ALA A 167 -16.06 -7.35 -1.11
C ALA A 167 -14.72 -6.59 -1.29
N TRP A 168 -14.47 -6.07 -2.47
CA TRP A 168 -13.26 -5.29 -2.76
C TRP A 168 -13.22 -3.96 -2.00
N VAL A 169 -14.35 -3.24 -1.95
CA VAL A 169 -14.44 -1.97 -1.21
C VAL A 169 -14.16 -2.19 0.27
N VAL A 170 -14.73 -3.26 0.87
CA VAL A 170 -14.47 -3.60 2.28
C VAL A 170 -13.01 -4.04 2.48
N ALA A 171 -12.47 -4.87 1.60
CA ALA A 171 -11.10 -5.36 1.70
C ALA A 171 -10.08 -4.20 1.62
N PHE A 172 -10.24 -3.26 0.68
CA PHE A 172 -9.40 -2.06 0.63
C PHE A 172 -9.67 -1.09 1.78
N GLY A 173 -10.89 -1.05 2.32
CA GLY A 173 -11.24 -0.30 3.53
C GLY A 173 -10.54 -0.82 4.78
N ILE A 174 -10.29 -2.12 4.90
CA ILE A 174 -9.50 -2.70 5.99
C ILE A 174 -8.05 -2.20 5.99
N CYS A 175 -7.49 -1.90 4.80
CA CYS A 175 -6.18 -1.26 4.71
C CYS A 175 -6.16 0.12 5.39
N LEU A 176 -7.32 0.80 5.46
CA LEU A 176 -7.47 2.09 6.14
C LEU A 176 -7.51 1.96 7.66
N VAL A 177 -8.06 0.85 8.18
CA VAL A 177 -8.17 0.62 9.63
C VAL A 177 -6.78 0.48 10.26
N GLY A 178 -5.85 -0.22 9.61
CA GLY A 178 -4.46 -0.27 10.04
C GLY A 178 -3.83 1.13 10.14
N ALA A 179 -4.28 2.04 9.26
CA ALA A 179 -3.88 3.43 9.22
C ALA A 179 -4.33 4.22 10.45
N VAL A 180 -5.57 4.09 10.83
CA VAL A 180 -6.16 4.85 11.94
C VAL A 180 -5.72 4.32 13.31
N ALA A 181 -5.46 3.02 13.41
CA ALA A 181 -5.07 2.38 14.68
C ALA A 181 -3.65 2.75 15.15
N THR A 182 -2.84 3.39 14.30
CA THR A 182 -1.43 3.69 14.56
C THR A 182 -1.08 5.18 14.48
N GLY A 183 -2.02 6.06 14.13
CA GLY A 183 -1.87 7.53 14.11
C GLY A 183 -2.23 8.16 15.43
#